data_7da82af7ee0af10189dfa4f41dbb6462
#
_entry.id   7da82af7ee0af10189dfa4f41dbb6462
#
_cell.length_a   1.000
_cell.length_b   1.000
_cell.length_c   1.000
_cell.angle_alpha   90.00
_cell.angle_beta   90.00
_cell.angle_gamma   90.00
#
_symmetry.space_group_name_H-M   'P 1'
#
loop_
_entity.id
_entity.type
_entity.pdbx_description
1 polymer ?
#
loop_
_entity_poly.entity_id
_entity_poly.type
_entity_poly.pdbx_seq_one_letter_code
_entity_poly.pdbx_strand_id
1 'polypeptide(L)'
;MAVSREIEENAMIRYFKTDNQRIQEEEKIGDGVWVQMLQPTHQECAEIAEVLNVDIEDIQAALDEEESSRIELQDGYTLILVDIPTVEIRHEKQSYTTIPLGIILTQDVIVTVCTDDTPVLQNFVNNRVKEFSTKKKMRFVYQILFRTATNYQMNLRVIDKKRTEIEERVGKH
;
A
#
# COMPACT_ATOMS: atom_id res chain seq x y z
N MET A 1 10.16 -27.58 7.75
CA MET A 1 8.98 -26.81 8.18
C MET A 1 9.30 -25.38 8.62
N ALA A 2 10.36 -25.13 9.38
CA ALA A 2 10.77 -23.77 9.78
C ALA A 2 11.24 -22.90 8.59
N VAL A 3 11.94 -23.48 7.62
CA VAL A 3 12.46 -22.78 6.44
C VAL A 3 11.34 -22.27 5.51
N SER A 4 10.23 -23.02 5.43
CA SER A 4 9.10 -22.60 4.59
C SER A 4 8.33 -21.42 5.19
N ARG A 5 8.25 -21.30 6.51
CA ARG A 5 7.61 -20.17 7.19
C ARG A 5 8.43 -18.88 7.12
N GLU A 6 9.75 -18.97 7.25
CA GLU A 6 10.64 -17.81 7.12
C GLU A 6 10.65 -17.24 5.69
N ILE A 7 10.49 -18.10 4.69
CA ILE A 7 10.39 -17.66 3.27
C ILE A 7 9.04 -16.96 3.01
N GLU A 8 7.95 -17.42 3.64
CA GLU A 8 6.64 -16.79 3.52
C GLU A 8 6.57 -15.41 4.22
N GLU A 9 7.21 -15.26 5.39
CA GLU A 9 7.25 -13.99 6.12
C GLU A 9 8.07 -12.89 5.41
N ASN A 10 9.03 -13.28 4.58
CA ASN A 10 9.89 -12.36 3.81
C ASN A 10 9.50 -12.25 2.33
N ALA A 11 8.39 -12.84 1.91
CA ALA A 11 7.94 -12.75 0.53
C ALA A 11 7.59 -11.29 0.17
N MET A 12 8.28 -10.74 -0.85
CA MET A 12 8.08 -9.35 -1.33
C MET A 12 6.85 -9.22 -2.22
N ILE A 13 6.38 -10.31 -2.82
CA ILE A 13 5.16 -10.35 -3.61
C ILE A 13 4.20 -11.34 -2.98
N ARG A 14 2.99 -10.88 -2.71
CA ARG A 14 1.90 -11.71 -2.18
C ARG A 14 0.66 -11.54 -3.04
N TYR A 15 -0.11 -12.59 -3.17
CA TYR A 15 -1.33 -12.63 -3.95
C TYR A 15 -2.51 -12.88 -3.03
N PHE A 16 -3.55 -12.05 -3.13
CA PHE A 16 -4.73 -12.16 -2.30
C PHE A 16 -6.00 -12.20 -3.14
N LYS A 17 -6.97 -12.93 -2.65
CA LYS A 17 -8.31 -12.98 -3.22
C LYS A 17 -9.33 -13.01 -2.09
N THR A 18 -10.43 -12.30 -2.26
CA THR A 18 -11.52 -12.35 -1.30
C THR A 18 -12.54 -13.41 -1.72
N ASP A 19 -12.97 -14.20 -0.73
CA ASP A 19 -14.09 -15.11 -0.85
C ASP A 19 -15.02 -14.90 0.35
N ASN A 20 -16.31 -14.69 0.09
CA ASN A 20 -17.29 -14.36 1.13
C ASN A 20 -16.83 -13.23 2.08
N GLN A 21 -16.27 -12.16 1.51
CA GLN A 21 -15.75 -10.99 2.24
C GLN A 21 -14.54 -11.29 3.15
N ARG A 22 -13.94 -12.45 3.01
CA ARG A 22 -12.69 -12.81 3.70
C ARG A 22 -11.54 -12.87 2.71
N ILE A 23 -10.42 -12.28 3.11
CA ILE A 23 -9.20 -12.34 2.33
C ILE A 23 -8.52 -13.70 2.51
N GLN A 24 -8.05 -14.25 1.40
CA GLN A 24 -7.24 -15.48 1.36
C GLN A 24 -6.00 -15.22 0.52
N GLU A 25 -4.88 -15.78 0.94
CA GLU A 25 -3.65 -15.72 0.17
C GLU A 25 -3.64 -16.80 -0.91
N GLU A 26 -3.26 -16.39 -2.11
CA GLU A 26 -3.16 -17.26 -3.28
C GLU A 26 -1.68 -17.49 -3.63
N GLU A 27 -1.41 -18.55 -4.38
CA GLU A 27 -0.04 -18.89 -4.79
C GLU A 27 0.40 -18.18 -6.07
N LYS A 28 -0.56 -17.72 -6.87
CA LYS A 28 -0.28 -17.12 -8.18
C LYS A 28 -1.30 -16.06 -8.56
N ILE A 29 -0.94 -15.27 -9.56
CA ILE A 29 -1.80 -14.28 -10.17
C ILE A 29 -2.97 -14.96 -10.91
N GLY A 30 -4.11 -14.33 -10.88
CA GLY A 30 -5.31 -14.81 -11.54
C GLY A 30 -6.39 -13.75 -11.53
N ASP A 31 -7.52 -14.04 -12.15
CA ASP A 31 -8.65 -13.12 -12.22
C ASP A 31 -9.20 -12.78 -10.83
N GLY A 32 -9.37 -11.49 -10.58
CA GLY A 32 -9.86 -10.98 -9.30
C GLY A 32 -8.84 -10.98 -8.16
N VAL A 33 -7.56 -11.19 -8.45
CA VAL A 33 -6.47 -11.19 -7.48
C VAL A 33 -5.95 -9.78 -7.22
N TRP A 34 -5.63 -9.49 -5.97
CA TRP A 34 -4.82 -8.36 -5.56
C TRP A 34 -3.36 -8.81 -5.44
N VAL A 35 -2.48 -8.19 -6.22
CA VAL A 35 -1.03 -8.42 -6.16
C VAL A 35 -0.43 -7.33 -5.26
N GLN A 36 0.09 -7.72 -4.10
CA GLN A 36 0.79 -6.82 -3.20
C GLN A 36 2.29 -6.95 -3.39
N MET A 37 2.93 -5.86 -3.80
CA MET A 37 4.39 -5.80 -4.00
C MET A 37 4.98 -4.86 -2.96
N LEU A 38 5.73 -5.41 -2.01
CA LEU A 38 6.46 -4.65 -0.99
C LEU A 38 7.95 -4.72 -1.29
N GLN A 39 8.56 -3.57 -1.51
CA GLN A 39 9.98 -3.46 -1.85
C GLN A 39 10.43 -4.49 -2.91
N PRO A 40 9.73 -4.58 -4.04
CA PRO A 40 10.04 -5.60 -5.05
C PRO A 40 11.41 -5.36 -5.68
N THR A 41 12.06 -6.44 -6.09
CA THR A 41 13.28 -6.38 -6.89
C THR A 41 12.95 -5.97 -8.33
N HIS A 42 13.95 -5.53 -9.07
CA HIS A 42 13.79 -5.23 -10.50
C HIS A 42 13.27 -6.45 -11.29
N GLN A 43 13.78 -7.64 -10.99
CA GLN A 43 13.33 -8.87 -11.63
C GLN A 43 11.86 -9.16 -11.33
N GLU A 44 11.44 -9.02 -10.08
CA GLU A 44 10.03 -9.19 -9.70
C GLU A 44 9.12 -8.19 -10.41
N CYS A 45 9.55 -6.92 -10.51
CA CYS A 45 8.82 -5.93 -11.29
C CYS A 45 8.72 -6.30 -12.77
N ALA A 46 9.80 -6.79 -13.36
CA ALA A 46 9.84 -7.23 -14.76
C ALA A 46 8.89 -8.40 -15.01
N GLU A 47 8.87 -9.39 -14.13
CA GLU A 47 7.99 -10.57 -14.24
C GLU A 47 6.50 -10.18 -14.18
N ILE A 48 6.14 -9.32 -13.24
CA ILE A 48 4.74 -8.85 -13.12
C ILE A 48 4.36 -7.96 -14.31
N ALA A 49 5.27 -7.09 -14.76
CA ALA A 49 5.06 -6.25 -15.94
C ALA A 49 4.77 -7.09 -17.19
N GLU A 50 5.51 -8.16 -17.39
CA GLU A 50 5.33 -9.07 -18.52
C GLU A 50 3.99 -9.81 -18.44
N VAL A 51 3.68 -10.41 -17.30
CA VAL A 51 2.45 -11.17 -17.09
C VAL A 51 1.21 -10.30 -17.29
N LEU A 52 1.23 -9.07 -16.82
CA LEU A 52 0.08 -8.14 -16.88
C LEU A 52 0.08 -7.27 -18.13
N ASN A 53 1.12 -7.33 -18.96
CA ASN A 53 1.30 -6.45 -20.11
C ASN A 53 1.20 -4.96 -19.74
N VAL A 54 1.92 -4.58 -18.69
CA VAL A 54 2.05 -3.20 -18.26
C VAL A 54 3.51 -2.76 -18.36
N ASP A 55 3.74 -1.45 -18.42
CA ASP A 55 5.08 -0.90 -18.46
C ASP A 55 5.79 -1.11 -17.11
N ILE A 56 7.01 -1.63 -17.13
CA ILE A 56 7.80 -1.82 -15.92
C ILE A 56 8.05 -0.51 -15.18
N GLU A 57 8.22 0.60 -15.89
CA GLU A 57 8.43 1.92 -15.30
C GLU A 57 7.25 2.34 -14.45
N ASP A 58 6.04 1.98 -14.84
CA ASP A 58 4.82 2.27 -14.08
C ASP A 58 4.72 1.43 -12.80
N ILE A 59 5.20 0.17 -12.82
CA ILE A 59 5.31 -0.64 -11.59
C ILE A 59 6.37 -0.06 -10.66
N GLN A 60 7.49 0.39 -11.19
CA GLN A 60 8.60 0.92 -10.41
C GLN A 60 8.39 2.37 -9.95
N ALA A 61 7.40 3.08 -10.47
CA ALA A 61 7.19 4.50 -10.16
C ALA A 61 7.09 4.78 -8.66
N ALA A 62 6.39 3.94 -7.90
CA ALA A 62 6.23 4.10 -6.46
C ALA A 62 7.51 3.77 -5.65
N LEU A 63 8.54 3.24 -6.29
CA LEU A 63 9.84 2.96 -5.65
C LEU A 63 10.76 4.19 -5.63
N ASP A 64 10.38 5.25 -6.33
CA ASP A 64 11.05 6.53 -6.30
C ASP A 64 10.32 7.48 -5.33
N GLU A 65 10.98 7.87 -4.25
CA GLU A 65 10.41 8.73 -3.21
C GLU A 65 10.07 10.14 -3.70
N GLU A 66 10.63 10.56 -4.83
CA GLU A 66 10.42 11.88 -5.42
C GLU A 66 9.24 11.93 -6.42
N GLU A 67 8.60 10.78 -6.66
CA GLU A 67 7.48 10.72 -7.58
C GLU A 67 6.26 11.50 -7.10
N SER A 68 5.65 12.25 -8.01
CA SER A 68 4.47 13.07 -7.72
C SER A 68 3.18 12.27 -7.80
N SER A 69 2.24 12.56 -6.91
CA SER A 69 0.89 12.00 -6.97
C SER A 69 0.22 12.36 -8.29
N ARG A 70 -0.33 11.37 -8.97
CA ARG A 70 -0.99 11.56 -10.27
C ARG A 70 -1.82 10.33 -10.65
N ILE A 71 -2.66 10.51 -11.65
CA ILE A 71 -3.38 9.42 -12.32
C ILE A 71 -2.99 9.46 -13.79
N GLU A 72 -2.55 8.32 -14.32
CA GLU A 72 -2.21 8.15 -15.73
C GLU A 72 -3.06 7.04 -16.34
N LEU A 73 -3.76 7.38 -17.41
CA LEU A 73 -4.51 6.41 -18.21
C LEU A 73 -3.58 5.88 -19.30
N GLN A 74 -3.28 4.59 -19.21
CA GLN A 74 -2.48 3.88 -20.20
C GLN A 74 -3.36 2.98 -21.06
N ASP A 75 -2.77 2.39 -22.09
CA ASP A 75 -3.47 1.42 -22.92
C ASP A 75 -3.64 0.10 -22.15
N GLY A 76 -4.88 -0.21 -21.80
CA GLY A 76 -5.25 -1.44 -21.10
C GLY A 76 -5.10 -1.42 -19.57
N TYR A 77 -4.60 -0.34 -18.98
CA TYR A 77 -4.51 -0.20 -17.52
C TYR A 77 -4.46 1.26 -17.08
N THR A 78 -4.64 1.47 -15.79
CA THR A 78 -4.53 2.80 -15.15
C THR A 78 -3.50 2.74 -14.03
N LEU A 79 -2.62 3.75 -13.98
CA LEU A 79 -1.68 3.97 -12.87
C LEU A 79 -2.21 5.08 -11.99
N ILE A 80 -2.26 4.81 -10.67
CA ILE A 80 -2.55 5.81 -9.65
C ILE A 80 -1.36 5.86 -8.70
N LEU A 81 -0.77 7.04 -8.53
CA LEU A 81 0.28 7.31 -7.55
C LEU A 81 -0.26 8.25 -6.50
N VAL A 82 -0.18 7.85 -5.25
CA VAL A 82 -0.61 8.64 -4.09
C VAL A 82 0.40 8.49 -2.97
N ASP A 83 0.48 9.48 -2.10
CA ASP A 83 1.25 9.36 -0.87
C ASP A 83 0.40 8.74 0.23
N ILE A 84 0.94 7.73 0.88
CA ILE A 84 0.27 6.99 1.94
C ILE A 84 1.05 7.14 3.25
N PRO A 85 0.36 7.37 4.39
CA PRO A 85 1.05 7.50 5.67
C PRO A 85 1.61 6.17 6.13
N THR A 86 2.80 6.22 6.69
CA THR A 86 3.46 5.09 7.33
C THR A 86 4.11 5.53 8.64
N VAL A 87 4.53 4.57 9.43
CA VAL A 87 5.19 4.82 10.71
C VAL A 87 6.62 4.34 10.60
N GLU A 88 7.55 5.25 10.87
CA GLU A 88 8.97 4.95 10.96
C GLU A 88 9.40 4.91 12.43
N ILE A 89 10.12 3.87 12.81
CA ILE A 89 10.67 3.75 14.15
C ILE A 89 12.16 4.08 14.10
N ARG A 90 12.53 5.23 14.64
CA ARG A 90 13.94 5.63 14.82
C ARG A 90 14.23 5.86 16.30
N HIS A 91 15.29 5.23 16.81
CA HIS A 91 15.73 5.39 18.21
C HIS A 91 14.59 5.20 19.23
N GLU A 92 13.80 4.14 19.07
CA GLU A 92 12.63 3.81 19.90
C GLU A 92 11.49 4.85 19.87
N LYS A 93 11.56 5.84 18.97
CA LYS A 93 10.51 6.82 18.75
C LYS A 93 9.77 6.55 17.44
N GLN A 94 8.46 6.61 17.52
CA GLN A 94 7.60 6.58 16.33
C GLN A 94 7.58 7.96 15.69
N SER A 95 7.88 8.03 14.40
CA SER A 95 7.64 9.21 13.59
C SER A 95 6.72 8.88 12.42
N TYR A 96 5.84 9.81 12.09
CA TYR A 96 4.92 9.66 10.97
C TYR A 96 5.58 10.22 9.72
N THR A 97 5.57 9.45 8.66
CA THR A 97 6.08 9.85 7.35
C THR A 97 5.12 9.38 6.27
N THR A 98 5.38 9.78 5.05
CA THR A 98 4.62 9.32 3.89
C THR A 98 5.54 8.61 2.92
N ILE A 99 4.99 7.62 2.23
CA ILE A 99 5.67 6.93 1.13
C ILE A 99 4.75 6.90 -0.08
N PRO A 100 5.29 6.87 -1.30
CA PRO A 100 4.49 6.65 -2.48
C PRO A 100 3.83 5.27 -2.47
N LEU A 101 2.58 5.22 -2.88
CA LEU A 101 1.85 4.01 -3.19
C LEU A 101 1.47 4.04 -4.66
N GLY A 102 1.93 3.05 -5.42
CA GLY A 102 1.49 2.81 -6.78
C GLY A 102 0.32 1.83 -6.79
N ILE A 103 -0.73 2.17 -7.51
CA ILE A 103 -1.87 1.29 -7.74
C ILE A 103 -2.02 1.12 -9.24
N ILE A 104 -1.97 -0.11 -9.72
CA ILE A 104 -2.17 -0.43 -11.12
C ILE A 104 -3.46 -1.23 -11.25
N LEU A 105 -4.37 -0.69 -12.04
CA LEU A 105 -5.66 -1.31 -12.34
C LEU A 105 -5.63 -1.87 -13.76
N THR A 106 -5.66 -3.18 -13.87
CA THR A 106 -5.92 -3.86 -15.15
C THR A 106 -7.37 -4.32 -15.20
N GLN A 107 -7.77 -4.94 -16.29
CA GLN A 107 -9.13 -5.47 -16.40
C GLN A 107 -9.46 -6.48 -15.30
N ASP A 108 -8.51 -7.35 -14.96
CA ASP A 108 -8.74 -8.51 -14.10
C ASP A 108 -8.05 -8.44 -12.75
N VAL A 109 -7.08 -7.55 -12.57
CA VAL A 109 -6.17 -7.55 -11.43
C VAL A 109 -5.95 -6.13 -10.92
N ILE A 110 -5.79 -5.99 -9.61
CA ILE A 110 -5.26 -4.78 -8.99
C ILE A 110 -3.88 -5.09 -8.40
N VAL A 111 -2.92 -4.19 -8.64
CA VAL A 111 -1.55 -4.28 -8.08
C VAL A 111 -1.32 -3.08 -7.18
N THR A 112 -0.76 -3.30 -6.01
CA THR A 112 -0.23 -2.23 -5.15
C THR A 112 1.27 -2.40 -4.99
N VAL A 113 2.01 -1.29 -5.12
CA VAL A 113 3.48 -1.26 -5.03
C VAL A 113 3.90 -0.16 -4.06
N CYS A 114 4.71 -0.51 -3.08
CA CYS A 114 5.32 0.46 -2.16
C CYS A 114 6.64 -0.06 -1.60
N THR A 115 7.42 0.81 -1.01
CA THR A 115 8.73 0.47 -0.44
C THR A 115 8.64 -0.19 0.93
N ASP A 116 7.59 0.11 1.69
CA ASP A 116 7.37 -0.41 3.04
C ASP A 116 5.91 -0.83 3.22
N ASP A 117 5.67 -1.68 4.20
CA ASP A 117 4.32 -1.99 4.60
C ASP A 117 3.69 -0.78 5.34
N THR A 118 2.39 -0.63 5.20
CA THR A 118 1.66 0.49 5.79
C THR A 118 0.47 0.01 6.58
N PRO A 119 0.08 0.72 7.66
CA PRO A 119 -1.12 0.37 8.42
C PRO A 119 -2.39 0.33 7.55
N VAL A 120 -2.48 1.17 6.52
CA VAL A 120 -3.61 1.19 5.60
C VAL A 120 -3.75 -0.15 4.87
N LEU A 121 -2.67 -0.64 4.24
CA LEU A 121 -2.71 -1.92 3.52
C LEU A 121 -2.81 -3.11 4.47
N GLN A 122 -2.16 -3.05 5.64
CA GLN A 122 -2.26 -4.09 6.66
C GLN A 122 -3.69 -4.33 7.12
N ASN A 123 -4.52 -3.30 7.20
CA ASN A 123 -5.92 -3.44 7.56
C ASN A 123 -6.70 -4.30 6.56
N PHE A 124 -6.37 -4.22 5.27
CA PHE A 124 -6.97 -5.08 4.25
C PHE A 124 -6.48 -6.54 4.39
N VAL A 125 -5.17 -6.73 4.54
CA VAL A 125 -4.57 -8.05 4.69
C VAL A 125 -5.08 -8.76 5.96
N ASN A 126 -5.30 -8.01 7.03
CA ASN A 126 -5.77 -8.52 8.31
C ASN A 126 -7.30 -8.61 8.42
N ASN A 127 -8.00 -8.46 7.31
CA ASN A 127 -9.46 -8.62 7.25
C ASN A 127 -10.24 -7.64 8.14
N ARG A 128 -9.72 -6.43 8.32
CA ARG A 128 -10.30 -5.38 9.18
C ARG A 128 -11.12 -4.35 8.41
N VAL A 129 -11.27 -4.52 7.10
CA VAL A 129 -12.02 -3.60 6.25
C VAL A 129 -13.34 -4.24 5.86
N LYS A 130 -14.44 -3.59 6.24
CA LYS A 130 -15.78 -4.07 5.89
C LYS A 130 -16.05 -3.89 4.39
N GLU A 131 -16.82 -4.80 3.83
CA GLU A 131 -17.25 -4.77 2.43
C GLU A 131 -16.09 -4.75 1.43
N PHE A 132 -14.93 -5.26 1.83
CA PHE A 132 -13.77 -5.36 0.99
C PHE A 132 -13.89 -6.54 0.03
N SER A 133 -13.63 -6.28 -1.26
CA SER A 133 -13.56 -7.31 -2.30
C SER A 133 -12.44 -7.00 -3.29
N THR A 134 -11.55 -7.96 -3.50
CA THR A 134 -10.48 -7.82 -4.50
C THR A 134 -11.03 -7.78 -5.94
N LYS A 135 -12.25 -8.25 -6.15
CA LYS A 135 -12.94 -8.21 -7.45
C LYS A 135 -13.54 -6.84 -7.75
N LYS A 136 -13.88 -6.07 -6.72
CA LYS A 136 -14.43 -4.71 -6.85
C LYS A 136 -13.31 -3.69 -6.75
N LYS A 137 -12.51 -3.59 -7.81
CA LYS A 137 -11.27 -2.82 -7.84
C LYS A 137 -11.46 -1.33 -7.52
N MET A 138 -12.50 -0.70 -8.09
CA MET A 138 -12.74 0.73 -7.82
C MET A 138 -13.16 0.98 -6.39
N ARG A 139 -13.95 0.09 -5.79
CA ARG A 139 -14.27 0.18 -4.36
C ARG A 139 -13.00 0.03 -3.51
N PHE A 140 -12.13 -0.90 -3.87
CA PHE A 140 -10.86 -1.09 -3.16
C PHE A 140 -9.99 0.17 -3.21
N VAL A 141 -9.81 0.77 -4.38
CA VAL A 141 -9.10 2.05 -4.54
C VAL A 141 -9.72 3.13 -3.65
N TYR A 142 -11.04 3.29 -3.71
CA TYR A 142 -11.75 4.26 -2.89
C TYR A 142 -11.54 4.03 -1.39
N GLN A 143 -11.59 2.78 -0.94
CA GLN A 143 -11.35 2.43 0.45
C GLN A 143 -9.90 2.72 0.88
N ILE A 144 -8.91 2.48 0.02
CA ILE A 144 -7.52 2.86 0.27
C ILE A 144 -7.41 4.38 0.44
N LEU A 145 -7.95 5.15 -0.47
CA LEU A 145 -7.89 6.62 -0.43
C LEU A 145 -8.62 7.20 0.79
N PHE A 146 -9.78 6.67 1.12
CA PHE A 146 -10.53 7.07 2.30
C PHE A 146 -9.76 6.81 3.60
N ARG A 147 -9.18 5.62 3.74
CA ARG A 147 -8.39 5.26 4.92
C ARG A 147 -7.09 6.05 4.99
N THR A 148 -6.49 6.38 3.86
CA THR A 148 -5.32 7.26 3.78
C THR A 148 -5.67 8.64 4.34
N ALA A 149 -6.77 9.24 3.92
CA ALA A 149 -7.23 10.53 4.41
C ALA A 149 -7.54 10.48 5.92
N THR A 150 -8.17 9.42 6.41
CA THR A 150 -8.47 9.23 7.83
C THR A 150 -7.19 9.13 8.68
N ASN A 151 -6.18 8.40 8.20
CA ASN A 151 -4.90 8.29 8.89
C ASN A 151 -4.15 9.63 8.94
N TYR A 152 -4.19 10.43 7.86
CA TYR A 152 -3.64 11.78 7.87
C TYR A 152 -4.28 12.66 8.94
N GLN A 153 -5.60 12.65 9.06
CA GLN A 153 -6.33 13.42 10.07
C GLN A 153 -5.94 13.00 11.49
N MET A 154 -5.81 11.70 11.77
CA MET A 154 -5.38 11.20 13.06
C MET A 154 -3.95 11.65 13.40
N ASN A 155 -3.04 11.59 12.43
CA ASN A 155 -1.64 12.00 12.60
C ASN A 155 -1.55 13.51 12.87
N LEU A 156 -2.32 14.33 12.16
CA LEU A 156 -2.38 15.77 12.38
C LEU A 156 -2.89 16.12 13.79
N ARG A 157 -3.89 15.42 14.31
CA ARG A 157 -4.39 15.61 15.68
C ARG A 157 -3.33 15.32 16.72
N VAL A 158 -2.53 14.27 16.55
CA VAL A 158 -1.42 13.93 17.44
C VAL A 158 -0.35 15.01 17.41
N ILE A 159 0.00 15.52 16.23
CA ILE A 159 0.98 16.60 16.07
C ILE A 159 0.48 17.89 16.73
N ASP A 160 -0.77 18.28 16.53
CA ASP A 160 -1.38 19.47 17.11
C ASP A 160 -1.39 19.38 18.65
N LYS A 161 -1.73 18.23 19.20
CA LYS A 161 -1.69 18.02 20.66
C LYS A 161 -0.28 18.19 21.24
N LYS A 162 0.73 17.62 20.60
CA LYS A 162 2.13 17.77 21.00
C LYS A 162 2.60 19.22 20.91
N ARG A 163 2.20 19.94 19.86
CA ARG A 163 2.51 21.36 19.69
C ARG A 163 1.92 22.19 20.82
N THR A 164 0.67 21.97 21.15
CA THR A 164 -0.03 22.66 22.26
C THR A 164 0.67 22.42 23.59
N GLU A 165 1.05 21.18 23.89
CA GLU A 165 1.82 20.84 25.11
C GLU A 165 3.16 21.58 25.19
N ILE A 166 3.88 21.72 24.07
CA ILE A 166 5.14 22.45 24.01
C ILE A 166 4.92 23.94 24.21
N GLU A 167 3.93 24.54 23.57
CA GLU A 167 3.58 25.95 23.73
C GLU A 167 3.19 26.29 25.16
N GLU A 168 2.43 25.43 25.83
CA GLU A 168 2.07 25.59 27.24
C GLU A 168 3.29 25.54 28.18
N ARG A 169 4.26 24.66 27.90
CA ARG A 169 5.49 24.57 28.67
C ARG A 169 6.36 25.80 28.50
N VAL A 170 6.47 26.32 27.29
CA VAL A 170 7.25 27.54 27.01
C VAL A 170 6.57 28.79 27.58
N GLY A 171 5.24 28.86 27.57
CA GLY A 171 4.47 29.97 28.10
C GLY A 171 4.50 30.10 29.65
N LYS A 172 4.96 29.07 30.38
CA LYS A 172 5.08 29.05 31.83
C LYS A 172 6.45 29.54 32.36
N HIS A 173 7.34 29.85 31.45
CA HIS A 173 8.66 30.41 31.76
C HIS A 173 8.79 31.83 31.24
#